data_75f427328b59573b207b714a0883ddbd
#
_entry.id   75f427328b59573b207b714a0883ddbd
#
_cell.length_a   1.000
_cell.length_b   1.000
_cell.length_c   1.000
_cell.angle_alpha   90.00
_cell.angle_beta   90.00
_cell.angle_gamma   90.00
#
_symmetry.space_group_name_H-M   'P 1'
#
loop_
_entity.id
_entity.type
_entity.pdbx_description
1 polymer ?
#
loop_
_entity_poly.entity_id
_entity_poly.type
_entity_poly.pdbx_seq_one_letter_code
_entity_poly.pdbx_strand_id
1 'polypeptide(L)'
;VQEHHITDESNQATAYRTDSPTTVRNNNPFLYKDPDNPYAVKEVVLPVGGIYERDDRKMYSYDFRLTATYNTTIKNAHIINLFAGMEVNSADRHNTWFRGWGLQYDMGMTPFYDYRIFKKGQEEGSKYYTLGDTYYRNNAYYFNGTYSYKGRYTVNGTFRYEGTNKLGKSRKSRWLPTWNISGAWNLHEESWFQKAQPALSHLSLKASYSLTADRGPSTVTNSRVVINAYTPWRPSAGDGESGLKIEDLENSSLTYEKKHELNIGADMGFANNRINLVVDWYKRNNFDLIGDVTTQGIGGIIKKKGNVAEMKSNGIEISLSTKNIKTKNFSWTTDFIYSHIHNEVSKLETSVRVMDLVAGSGFTLEGYPVRSLFSIPFMGLNEIGLPTFLDQNGDVSTTGINFQERENLSFLQYSGSVDPTDMGSFGNVFQWKGLKLNVFITYSFGNVVRLNPVFKSYYSDLTAMPREFKNRWMV
;
A
#
# COMPACT_ATOMS: atom_id res chain seq x y z
N VAL A 1 2.75 24.99 10.81
CA VAL A 1 1.87 25.16 11.98
C VAL A 1 0.45 25.03 11.51
N GLN A 2 -0.32 24.19 12.19
CA GLN A 2 -1.75 24.07 11.97
C GLN A 2 -2.45 24.29 13.31
N GLU A 3 -3.43 25.20 13.35
CA GLU A 3 -4.17 25.56 14.54
C GLU A 3 -5.66 25.34 14.29
N HIS A 4 -6.34 24.73 15.25
CA HIS A 4 -7.76 24.51 15.25
C HIS A 4 -8.38 25.15 16.49
N HIS A 5 -9.38 25.96 16.28
CA HIS A 5 -10.16 26.60 17.33
C HIS A 5 -11.59 26.08 17.26
N ILE A 6 -12.01 25.35 18.28
CA ILE A 6 -13.39 24.87 18.41
C ILE A 6 -14.09 25.77 19.42
N THR A 7 -14.91 26.68 18.91
CA THR A 7 -15.61 27.72 19.72
C THR A 7 -17.00 27.32 20.13
N ASP A 8 -17.55 26.21 19.58
CA ASP A 8 -18.91 25.78 19.88
C ASP A 8 -18.99 25.08 21.24
N GLU A 9 -19.29 25.83 22.27
CA GLU A 9 -19.46 25.33 23.64
C GLU A 9 -20.65 24.37 23.76
N SER A 10 -21.67 24.49 22.89
CA SER A 10 -22.88 23.68 22.93
C SER A 10 -22.59 22.24 22.56
N ASN A 11 -21.73 21.99 21.56
CA ASN A 11 -21.33 20.66 21.16
C ASN A 11 -20.48 19.94 22.20
N GLN A 12 -19.62 20.67 22.92
CA GLN A 12 -18.86 20.12 24.02
C GLN A 12 -19.75 19.76 25.20
N ALA A 13 -20.63 20.65 25.59
CA ALA A 13 -21.59 20.39 26.67
C ALA A 13 -22.52 19.22 26.32
N THR A 14 -22.95 19.08 25.07
CA THR A 14 -23.84 18.01 24.65
C THR A 14 -23.09 16.66 24.61
N ALA A 15 -21.85 16.60 24.13
CA ALA A 15 -21.07 15.38 24.09
C ALA A 15 -20.78 14.79 25.48
N TYR A 16 -20.69 15.62 26.52
CA TYR A 16 -20.32 15.20 27.87
C TYR A 16 -21.43 15.34 28.91
N ARG A 17 -22.50 16.07 28.61
CA ARG A 17 -23.69 16.26 29.46
C ARG A 17 -24.88 15.42 29.05
N THR A 18 -24.81 14.66 27.97
CA THR A 18 -25.95 13.86 27.53
C THR A 18 -26.40 12.95 28.68
N ASP A 19 -27.71 12.86 28.85
CA ASP A 19 -28.42 11.88 29.67
C ASP A 19 -28.28 10.45 29.07
N SER A 20 -27.11 10.17 28.54
CA SER A 20 -26.72 8.87 27.98
C SER A 20 -26.85 7.78 29.06
N PRO A 21 -27.17 6.54 28.66
CA PRO A 21 -27.28 5.41 29.58
C PRO A 21 -26.08 5.34 30.52
N THR A 22 -26.31 4.94 31.74
CA THR A 22 -25.34 4.94 32.84
C THR A 22 -23.98 4.32 32.50
N THR A 23 -23.94 3.39 31.57
CA THR A 23 -22.73 2.72 31.04
C THR A 23 -21.84 3.64 30.23
N VAL A 24 -22.41 4.46 29.34
CA VAL A 24 -21.65 5.43 28.53
C VAL A 24 -21.14 6.57 29.40
N ARG A 25 -21.97 6.99 30.37
CA ARG A 25 -21.61 8.00 31.35
C ARG A 25 -20.46 7.56 32.26
N ASN A 26 -20.41 6.28 32.64
CA ASN A 26 -19.35 5.73 33.46
C ASN A 26 -18.00 5.57 32.73
N ASN A 27 -18.03 5.48 31.42
CA ASN A 27 -16.83 5.33 30.56
C ASN A 27 -16.36 6.66 29.96
N ASN A 28 -16.98 7.78 30.33
CA ASN A 28 -16.56 9.09 29.86
C ASN A 28 -15.18 9.45 30.46
N PRO A 29 -14.14 9.68 29.64
CA PRO A 29 -12.78 9.96 30.12
C PRO A 29 -12.67 11.27 30.92
N PHE A 30 -13.67 12.15 30.84
CA PHE A 30 -13.70 13.41 31.57
C PHE A 30 -14.50 13.35 32.88
N LEU A 31 -14.98 12.18 33.28
CA LEU A 31 -15.58 11.96 34.59
C LEU A 31 -14.49 11.62 35.60
N TYR A 32 -14.32 12.46 36.60
CA TYR A 32 -13.39 12.27 37.69
C TYR A 32 -14.13 11.87 38.97
N LYS A 33 -13.60 10.89 39.68
CA LYS A 33 -14.02 10.55 41.04
C LYS A 33 -12.79 10.65 41.95
N ASP A 34 -12.92 11.33 43.08
CA ASP A 34 -11.86 11.40 44.07
C ASP A 34 -11.51 9.99 44.53
N PRO A 35 -10.27 9.50 44.36
CA PRO A 35 -9.86 8.16 44.72
C PRO A 35 -9.86 7.96 46.26
N ASP A 36 -9.66 9.03 47.04
CA ASP A 36 -9.55 8.98 48.46
C ASP A 36 -10.94 9.00 49.15
N ASN A 37 -12.01 9.27 48.37
CA ASN A 37 -13.39 9.28 48.89
C ASN A 37 -14.27 8.25 48.15
N PRO A 38 -14.52 7.07 48.72
CA PRO A 38 -15.34 6.02 48.11
C PRO A 38 -16.79 6.47 47.84
N TYR A 39 -17.28 7.49 48.53
CA TYR A 39 -18.63 8.04 48.40
C TYR A 39 -18.69 9.26 47.43
N ALA A 40 -17.57 9.71 46.91
CA ALA A 40 -17.56 10.83 45.99
C ALA A 40 -18.41 10.55 44.73
N VAL A 41 -19.18 11.53 44.33
CA VAL A 41 -19.93 11.50 43.09
C VAL A 41 -18.97 11.83 41.93
N LYS A 42 -19.14 11.14 40.82
CA LYS A 42 -18.36 11.46 39.62
C LYS A 42 -18.72 12.84 39.07
N GLU A 43 -17.73 13.69 38.89
CA GLU A 43 -17.87 15.05 38.38
C GLU A 43 -17.26 15.18 36.98
N VAL A 44 -17.87 16.01 36.13
CA VAL A 44 -17.28 16.36 34.85
C VAL A 44 -16.18 17.38 35.09
N VAL A 45 -14.95 17.03 34.73
CA VAL A 45 -13.79 17.92 34.89
C VAL A 45 -13.44 18.71 33.63
N LEU A 46 -14.23 18.53 32.54
CA LEU A 46 -14.06 19.32 31.34
C LEU A 46 -14.40 20.78 31.64
N PRO A 47 -13.45 21.72 31.53
CA PRO A 47 -13.73 23.12 31.78
C PRO A 47 -14.70 23.72 30.74
N VAL A 48 -15.46 24.72 31.14
CA VAL A 48 -16.28 25.52 30.23
C VAL A 48 -15.32 26.33 29.33
N GLY A 49 -15.64 26.39 28.06
CA GLY A 49 -14.82 27.10 27.06
C GLY A 49 -14.46 26.25 25.84
N GLY A 50 -13.74 26.84 24.93
CA GLY A 50 -13.31 26.18 23.70
C GLY A 50 -12.15 25.22 23.86
N ILE A 51 -11.83 24.54 22.77
CA ILE A 51 -10.63 23.69 22.61
C ILE A 51 -9.68 24.37 21.65
N TYR A 52 -8.41 24.42 22.04
CA TYR A 52 -7.34 24.87 21.16
C TYR A 52 -6.44 23.70 20.85
N GLU A 53 -6.28 23.39 19.56
CA GLU A 53 -5.33 22.39 19.09
C GLU A 53 -4.26 23.04 18.22
N ARG A 54 -3.02 22.64 18.43
CA ARG A 54 -1.89 23.10 17.65
C ARG A 54 -0.99 21.95 17.26
N ASP A 55 -0.67 21.87 15.97
CA ASP A 55 0.28 20.91 15.39
C ASP A 55 1.43 21.71 14.73
N ASP A 56 2.59 21.67 15.35
CA ASP A 56 3.82 22.29 14.85
C ASP A 56 4.70 21.22 14.23
N ARG A 57 4.96 21.34 12.93
CA ARG A 57 5.88 20.46 12.19
C ARG A 57 7.04 21.25 11.67
N LYS A 58 8.24 20.89 12.09
CA LYS A 58 9.49 21.47 11.61
C LYS A 58 10.29 20.39 10.89
N MET A 59 10.85 20.75 9.74
CA MET A 59 11.74 19.88 9.00
C MET A 59 13.01 20.65 8.65
N TYR A 60 14.13 20.04 8.99
CA TYR A 60 15.45 20.48 8.53
C TYR A 60 15.95 19.42 7.57
N SER A 61 16.20 19.79 6.33
CA SER A 61 16.72 18.87 5.33
C SER A 61 17.85 19.48 4.56
N TYR A 62 18.80 18.66 4.20
CA TYR A 62 19.80 18.99 3.19
C TYR A 62 19.95 17.85 2.20
N ASP A 63 20.22 18.22 0.98
CA ASP A 63 20.48 17.33 -0.13
C ASP A 63 21.79 17.78 -0.78
N PHE A 64 22.75 16.89 -0.81
CA PHE A 64 24.01 17.12 -1.51
C PHE A 64 24.12 16.12 -2.65
N ARG A 65 24.36 16.61 -3.85
CA ARG A 65 24.55 15.80 -5.04
C ARG A 65 25.76 16.26 -5.82
N LEU A 66 26.62 15.31 -6.15
CA LEU A 66 27.75 15.49 -7.06
C LEU A 66 27.56 14.57 -8.25
N THR A 67 27.66 15.11 -9.46
CA THR A 67 27.50 14.33 -10.70
C THR A 67 28.61 14.64 -11.67
N ALA A 68 29.02 13.63 -12.45
CA ALA A 68 29.93 13.75 -13.56
C ALA A 68 29.31 13.08 -14.79
N THR A 69 29.40 13.76 -15.93
CA THR A 69 28.89 13.28 -17.21
C THR A 69 30.00 13.34 -18.24
N TYR A 70 30.16 12.25 -19.00
CA TYR A 70 31.07 12.19 -20.13
C TYR A 70 30.37 11.63 -21.36
N ASN A 71 30.32 12.42 -22.43
CA ASN A 71 29.70 12.04 -23.69
C ASN A 71 30.71 12.23 -24.81
N THR A 72 30.88 11.19 -25.64
CA THR A 72 31.77 11.27 -26.79
C THR A 72 31.28 10.42 -27.95
N THR A 73 31.65 10.83 -29.16
CA THR A 73 31.42 10.07 -30.38
C THR A 73 32.75 9.88 -31.11
N ILE A 74 33.16 8.64 -31.28
CA ILE A 74 34.43 8.28 -31.90
C ILE A 74 34.15 7.75 -33.30
N LYS A 75 34.86 8.30 -34.31
CA LYS A 75 34.75 7.90 -35.73
C LYS A 75 33.33 7.88 -36.27
N ASN A 76 32.43 8.74 -35.74
CA ASN A 76 31.00 8.77 -36.08
C ASN A 76 30.27 7.42 -35.99
N ALA A 77 30.86 6.46 -35.25
CA ALA A 77 30.33 5.12 -35.16
C ALA A 77 30.13 4.64 -33.72
N HIS A 78 30.97 5.12 -32.79
CA HIS A 78 30.93 4.69 -31.40
C HIS A 78 30.44 5.84 -30.54
N ILE A 79 29.25 5.72 -30.01
CA ILE A 79 28.64 6.70 -29.10
C ILE A 79 28.77 6.15 -27.69
N ILE A 80 29.43 6.91 -26.80
CA ILE A 80 29.66 6.54 -25.42
C ILE A 80 29.08 7.65 -24.54
N ASN A 81 28.18 7.28 -23.63
CA ASN A 81 27.63 8.19 -22.61
C ASN A 81 27.88 7.55 -21.25
N LEU A 82 28.59 8.27 -20.39
CA LEU A 82 28.87 7.84 -19.01
C LEU A 82 28.32 8.88 -18.06
N PHE A 83 27.70 8.44 -17.01
CA PHE A 83 27.16 9.25 -15.95
C PHE A 83 27.46 8.59 -14.61
N ALA A 84 28.06 9.35 -13.69
CA ALA A 84 28.34 8.88 -12.34
C ALA A 84 27.98 9.96 -11.34
N GLY A 85 27.59 9.54 -10.15
CA GLY A 85 27.29 10.49 -9.11
C GLY A 85 27.21 9.89 -7.72
N MET A 86 27.14 10.78 -6.76
CA MET A 86 26.84 10.49 -5.38
C MET A 86 25.80 11.47 -4.85
N GLU A 87 24.99 11.00 -3.92
CA GLU A 87 24.03 11.84 -3.22
C GLU A 87 23.97 11.50 -1.73
N VAL A 88 23.78 12.53 -0.92
CA VAL A 88 23.57 12.42 0.52
C VAL A 88 22.34 13.21 0.88
N ASN A 89 21.33 12.53 1.43
CA ASN A 89 20.09 13.16 1.88
C ASN A 89 19.95 13.02 3.39
N SER A 90 19.57 14.10 4.03
CA SER A 90 19.28 14.14 5.46
C SER A 90 17.99 14.91 5.68
N ALA A 91 17.10 14.37 6.50
CA ALA A 91 15.91 15.09 6.94
C ALA A 91 15.62 14.77 8.40
N ASP A 92 15.57 15.79 9.22
CA ASP A 92 15.18 15.75 10.62
C ASP A 92 13.81 16.39 10.73
N ARG A 93 12.85 15.65 11.25
CA ARG A 93 11.48 16.12 11.43
C ARG A 93 11.14 16.09 12.90
N HIS A 94 10.64 17.22 13.38
CA HIS A 94 10.18 17.41 14.74
C HIS A 94 8.70 17.76 14.67
N ASN A 95 7.91 16.99 15.37
CA ASN A 95 6.45 17.18 15.45
C ASN A 95 6.07 17.45 16.90
N THR A 96 5.32 18.49 17.14
CA THR A 96 4.75 18.82 18.44
C THR A 96 3.26 19.02 18.28
N TRP A 97 2.47 18.19 18.94
CA TRP A 97 1.03 18.39 19.00
C TRP A 97 0.64 18.75 20.43
N PHE A 98 -0.27 19.71 20.53
CA PHE A 98 -0.80 20.20 21.81
C PHE A 98 -2.31 20.40 21.71
N ARG A 99 -3.03 20.06 22.80
CA ARG A 99 -4.46 20.33 22.98
C ARG A 99 -4.68 21.02 24.31
N GLY A 100 -5.26 22.23 24.26
CA GLY A 100 -5.69 23.00 25.41
C GLY A 100 -7.23 23.01 25.53
N TRP A 101 -7.73 22.93 26.73
CA TRP A 101 -9.14 22.91 27.07
C TRP A 101 -9.53 24.16 27.84
N GLY A 102 -10.80 24.59 27.74
CA GLY A 102 -11.34 25.70 28.53
C GLY A 102 -10.89 27.07 28.07
N LEU A 103 -10.61 27.27 26.79
CA LEU A 103 -10.21 28.56 26.27
C LEU A 103 -11.42 29.52 26.20
N GLN A 104 -11.34 30.64 26.91
CA GLN A 104 -12.39 31.64 26.98
C GLN A 104 -12.20 32.66 25.85
N TYR A 105 -12.82 32.44 24.72
CA TYR A 105 -12.71 33.30 23.54
C TYR A 105 -13.30 34.70 23.72
N ASP A 106 -14.35 34.80 24.49
CA ASP A 106 -15.04 36.06 24.85
C ASP A 106 -14.24 36.90 25.86
N MET A 107 -13.30 36.28 26.57
CA MET A 107 -12.43 36.95 27.55
C MET A 107 -10.97 37.14 27.01
N GLY A 108 -10.82 37.29 25.71
CA GLY A 108 -9.50 37.52 25.09
C GLY A 108 -8.60 36.28 25.03
N MET A 109 -9.18 35.13 24.80
CA MET A 109 -8.49 33.83 24.71
C MET A 109 -7.79 33.41 26.00
N THR A 110 -8.32 33.79 27.15
CA THR A 110 -7.77 33.41 28.45
C THR A 110 -8.04 31.94 28.73
N PRO A 111 -7.03 31.13 29.03
CA PRO A 111 -7.23 29.70 29.36
C PRO A 111 -7.69 29.53 30.79
N PHE A 112 -8.62 28.60 31.01
CA PHE A 112 -8.97 28.11 32.33
C PHE A 112 -8.37 26.73 32.56
N TYR A 113 -7.58 26.58 33.62
CA TYR A 113 -6.91 25.32 33.93
C TYR A 113 -7.54 24.60 35.10
N ASP A 114 -7.94 23.34 34.89
CA ASP A 114 -8.26 22.38 35.94
C ASP A 114 -7.28 21.22 35.88
N TYR A 115 -6.46 21.05 36.94
CA TYR A 115 -5.45 19.99 36.97
C TYR A 115 -6.06 18.58 36.85
N ARG A 116 -7.32 18.42 37.25
CA ARG A 116 -8.03 17.12 37.21
C ARG A 116 -8.22 16.63 35.77
N ILE A 117 -8.33 17.53 34.79
CA ILE A 117 -8.46 17.12 33.38
C ILE A 117 -7.15 16.50 32.87
N PHE A 118 -6.01 17.03 33.29
CA PHE A 118 -4.70 16.47 32.89
C PHE A 118 -4.46 15.13 33.56
N LYS A 119 -4.77 15.02 34.87
CA LYS A 119 -4.68 13.75 35.61
C LYS A 119 -5.60 12.71 34.97
N LYS A 120 -6.85 13.04 34.71
CA LYS A 120 -7.81 12.12 34.10
C LYS A 120 -7.44 11.75 32.67
N GLY A 121 -6.98 12.69 31.88
CA GLY A 121 -6.49 12.43 30.54
C GLY A 121 -5.31 11.47 30.51
N GLN A 122 -4.39 11.56 31.46
CA GLN A 122 -3.27 10.63 31.57
C GLN A 122 -3.72 9.22 31.97
N GLU A 123 -4.64 9.10 32.91
CA GLU A 123 -5.22 7.83 33.37
C GLU A 123 -5.96 7.10 32.25
N GLU A 124 -6.69 7.82 31.41
CA GLU A 124 -7.50 7.28 30.31
C GLU A 124 -6.73 7.23 28.95
N GLY A 125 -5.43 7.54 28.95
CA GLY A 125 -4.62 7.55 27.74
C GLY A 125 -4.89 8.72 26.77
N SER A 126 -5.65 9.73 27.21
CA SER A 126 -5.92 10.96 26.43
C SER A 126 -4.81 11.98 26.66
N LYS A 127 -3.90 12.08 25.72
CA LYS A 127 -2.75 12.98 25.83
C LYS A 127 -3.17 14.42 25.51
N TYR A 128 -2.54 15.38 26.17
CA TYR A 128 -2.70 16.80 25.87
C TYR A 128 -1.51 17.40 25.11
N TYR A 129 -0.40 16.65 25.02
CA TYR A 129 0.70 16.96 24.11
C TYR A 129 1.40 15.68 23.65
N THR A 130 2.01 15.73 22.50
CA THR A 130 2.92 14.70 22.01
C THR A 130 4.14 15.32 21.34
N LEU A 131 5.28 14.70 21.51
CA LEU A 131 6.52 15.03 20.82
C LEU A 131 6.91 13.84 19.97
N GLY A 132 7.27 14.11 18.73
CA GLY A 132 7.71 13.07 17.81
C GLY A 132 8.89 13.54 16.98
N ASP A 133 9.95 12.74 16.98
CA ASP A 133 11.16 13.01 16.21
C ASP A 133 11.40 11.88 15.22
N THR A 134 11.68 12.24 13.98
CA THR A 134 12.08 11.27 12.95
C THR A 134 13.32 11.74 12.21
N TYR A 135 14.26 10.83 12.05
CA TYR A 135 15.52 11.09 11.39
C TYR A 135 15.63 10.20 10.16
N TYR A 136 15.89 10.83 9.03
CA TYR A 136 16.14 10.15 7.77
C TYR A 136 17.55 10.45 7.29
N ARG A 137 18.29 9.39 6.94
CA ARG A 137 19.63 9.48 6.36
C ARG A 137 19.69 8.51 5.20
N ASN A 138 20.13 9.02 4.07
CA ASN A 138 20.35 8.23 2.87
C ASN A 138 21.65 8.66 2.20
N ASN A 139 22.40 7.68 1.72
CA ASN A 139 23.60 7.92 0.94
C ASN A 139 23.61 6.93 -0.24
N ALA A 140 23.88 7.43 -1.44
CA ALA A 140 23.88 6.60 -2.63
C ALA A 140 25.03 6.99 -3.56
N TYR A 141 25.58 5.97 -4.21
CA TYR A 141 26.53 6.08 -5.31
C TYR A 141 25.90 5.42 -6.53
N TYR A 142 25.99 6.06 -7.68
CA TYR A 142 25.38 5.53 -8.88
C TYR A 142 26.26 5.75 -10.11
N PHE A 143 26.12 4.83 -11.03
CA PHE A 143 26.80 4.84 -12.33
C PHE A 143 25.81 4.39 -13.41
N ASN A 144 25.86 5.05 -14.57
CA ASN A 144 25.19 4.65 -15.79
C ASN A 144 26.15 4.77 -16.95
N GLY A 145 26.25 3.71 -17.75
CA GLY A 145 27.05 3.68 -18.96
C GLY A 145 26.23 3.17 -20.13
N THR A 146 26.23 3.94 -21.22
CA THR A 146 25.58 3.55 -22.49
C THR A 146 26.62 3.57 -23.58
N TYR A 147 26.69 2.47 -24.31
CA TYR A 147 27.47 2.35 -25.52
C TYR A 147 26.56 1.99 -26.70
N SER A 148 26.68 2.74 -27.79
CA SER A 148 25.93 2.47 -29.03
C SER A 148 26.89 2.44 -30.21
N TYR A 149 26.81 1.38 -31.00
CA TYR A 149 27.59 1.22 -32.22
C TYR A 149 26.70 1.51 -33.44
N LYS A 150 27.03 2.60 -34.14
CA LYS A 150 26.32 3.07 -35.37
C LYS A 150 24.81 3.24 -35.20
N GLY A 151 24.32 3.44 -33.95
CA GLY A 151 22.89 3.46 -33.67
C GLY A 151 22.17 2.10 -33.76
N ARG A 152 22.87 1.04 -34.17
CA ARG A 152 22.30 -0.29 -34.39
C ARG A 152 22.25 -1.14 -33.12
N TYR A 153 23.36 -1.23 -32.44
CA TYR A 153 23.52 -2.02 -31.23
C TYR A 153 23.77 -1.10 -30.06
N THR A 154 22.90 -1.13 -29.09
CA THR A 154 23.05 -0.33 -27.88
C THR A 154 23.06 -1.24 -26.66
N VAL A 155 24.03 -1.04 -25.79
CA VAL A 155 24.11 -1.69 -24.46
C VAL A 155 24.11 -0.60 -23.41
N ASN A 156 23.31 -0.76 -22.39
CA ASN A 156 23.26 0.14 -21.23
C ASN A 156 23.47 -0.67 -19.94
N GLY A 157 24.25 -0.13 -19.03
CA GLY A 157 24.45 -0.64 -17.69
C GLY A 157 24.21 0.44 -16.66
N THR A 158 23.35 0.18 -15.68
CA THR A 158 23.11 1.05 -14.54
C THR A 158 23.47 0.32 -13.27
N PHE A 159 24.13 0.99 -12.36
CA PHE A 159 24.48 0.47 -11.03
C PHE A 159 24.20 1.54 -9.99
N ARG A 160 23.58 1.16 -8.87
CA ARG A 160 23.36 2.04 -7.72
C ARG A 160 23.65 1.25 -6.44
N TYR A 161 24.45 1.86 -5.57
CA TYR A 161 24.72 1.35 -4.24
C TYR A 161 24.20 2.36 -3.21
N GLU A 162 23.15 1.97 -2.52
CA GLU A 162 22.39 2.86 -1.65
C GLU A 162 22.33 2.32 -0.22
N GLY A 163 22.44 3.22 0.76
CA GLY A 163 22.30 2.92 2.18
C GLY A 163 21.34 3.86 2.89
N THR A 164 20.53 3.31 3.81
CA THR A 164 19.58 4.08 4.61
C THR A 164 19.62 3.67 6.08
N ASN A 165 19.28 4.62 6.98
CA ASN A 165 19.13 4.33 8.40
C ASN A 165 17.79 3.68 8.76
N LYS A 166 16.89 3.46 7.80
CA LYS A 166 15.53 2.93 8.02
C LYS A 166 15.46 1.41 8.17
N LEU A 167 16.47 0.70 7.72
CA LEU A 167 16.54 -0.77 7.79
C LEU A 167 17.49 -1.24 8.88
N GLY A 168 17.57 -2.54 9.10
CA GLY A 168 18.34 -3.20 10.16
C GLY A 168 19.74 -2.65 10.42
N LYS A 169 20.43 -3.10 11.47
CA LYS A 169 21.73 -2.56 11.89
C LYS A 169 22.91 -3.01 11.04
N SER A 170 22.83 -4.19 10.45
CA SER A 170 23.96 -4.78 9.72
C SER A 170 24.24 -4.01 8.42
N ARG A 171 25.50 -3.96 8.00
CA ARG A 171 25.87 -3.35 6.71
C ARG A 171 25.12 -4.01 5.54
N LYS A 172 24.98 -5.33 5.57
CA LYS A 172 24.26 -6.09 4.53
C LYS A 172 22.77 -5.73 4.44
N SER A 173 22.13 -5.40 5.57
CA SER A 173 20.74 -5.01 5.58
C SER A 173 20.51 -3.57 5.15
N ARG A 174 21.46 -2.66 5.44
CA ARG A 174 21.33 -1.22 5.13
C ARG A 174 21.77 -0.83 3.74
N TRP A 175 22.75 -1.55 3.19
CA TRP A 175 23.36 -1.24 1.91
C TRP A 175 23.03 -2.30 0.88
N LEU A 176 22.47 -1.88 -0.23
CA LEU A 176 22.09 -2.77 -1.31
C LEU A 176 22.58 -2.25 -2.66
N PRO A 177 23.28 -3.08 -3.44
CA PRO A 177 23.50 -2.81 -4.86
C PRO A 177 22.24 -3.13 -5.65
N THR A 178 21.76 -2.18 -6.43
CA THR A 178 20.77 -2.37 -7.49
C THR A 178 21.42 -2.16 -8.83
N TRP A 179 20.98 -2.88 -9.84
CA TRP A 179 21.59 -2.80 -11.16
C TRP A 179 20.61 -3.18 -12.27
N ASN A 180 20.90 -2.69 -13.46
CA ASN A 180 20.21 -3.07 -14.68
C ASN A 180 21.23 -3.20 -15.81
N ILE A 181 21.10 -4.24 -16.60
CA ILE A 181 21.80 -4.40 -17.87
C ILE A 181 20.73 -4.54 -18.94
N SER A 182 20.83 -3.73 -20.00
CA SER A 182 19.91 -3.79 -21.12
C SER A 182 20.63 -3.69 -22.44
N GLY A 183 20.02 -4.31 -23.45
CA GLY A 183 20.48 -4.25 -24.82
C GLY A 183 19.34 -3.93 -25.78
N ALA A 184 19.65 -3.21 -26.84
CA ALA A 184 18.72 -2.96 -27.93
C ALA A 184 19.43 -3.22 -29.27
N TRP A 185 18.72 -3.90 -30.16
CA TRP A 185 19.11 -4.05 -31.55
C TRP A 185 18.11 -3.37 -32.45
N ASN A 186 18.54 -2.27 -33.07
CA ASN A 186 17.76 -1.52 -34.04
C ASN A 186 17.92 -2.13 -35.43
N LEU A 187 17.14 -3.15 -35.73
CA LEU A 187 17.21 -3.87 -37.00
C LEU A 187 16.92 -2.96 -38.20
N HIS A 188 16.10 -1.95 -38.02
CA HIS A 188 15.76 -0.99 -39.06
C HIS A 188 16.94 -0.13 -39.53
N GLU A 189 18.03 -0.08 -38.77
CA GLU A 189 19.30 0.58 -39.14
C GLU A 189 20.24 -0.35 -39.92
N GLU A 190 19.87 -1.61 -40.13
CA GLU A 190 20.67 -2.55 -40.92
C GLU A 190 20.45 -2.36 -42.40
N SER A 191 21.51 -2.45 -43.21
CA SER A 191 21.44 -2.22 -44.65
C SER A 191 20.52 -3.20 -45.39
N TRP A 192 20.42 -4.43 -44.91
CA TRP A 192 19.53 -5.44 -45.48
C TRP A 192 18.06 -5.19 -45.18
N PHE A 193 17.75 -4.46 -44.06
CA PHE A 193 16.39 -4.18 -43.62
C PHE A 193 15.66 -3.23 -44.60
N GLN A 194 16.37 -2.39 -45.31
CA GLN A 194 15.78 -1.47 -46.30
C GLN A 194 14.90 -2.18 -47.36
N LYS A 195 15.17 -3.46 -47.64
CA LYS A 195 14.35 -4.27 -48.54
C LYS A 195 12.94 -4.58 -47.96
N ALA A 196 12.76 -4.51 -46.65
CA ALA A 196 11.48 -4.73 -45.98
C ALA A 196 10.58 -3.49 -45.99
N GLN A 197 11.16 -2.30 -46.26
CA GLN A 197 10.39 -1.06 -46.33
C GLN A 197 9.58 -0.98 -47.62
N PRO A 198 8.37 -0.35 -47.63
CA PRO A 198 7.72 0.30 -46.47
C PRO A 198 6.85 -0.62 -45.63
N ALA A 199 6.76 -1.91 -45.94
CA ALA A 199 5.89 -2.84 -45.25
C ALA A 199 6.23 -2.88 -43.74
N LEU A 200 7.50 -3.11 -43.40
CA LEU A 200 8.05 -3.03 -42.03
C LEU A 200 9.01 -1.82 -42.00
N SER A 201 8.55 -0.72 -41.41
CA SER A 201 9.25 0.57 -41.41
C SER A 201 10.23 0.71 -40.24
N HIS A 202 9.95 0.05 -39.14
CA HIS A 202 10.73 0.07 -37.91
C HIS A 202 10.70 -1.30 -37.24
N LEU A 203 11.84 -1.76 -36.75
CA LEU A 203 11.93 -2.92 -35.88
C LEU A 203 13.11 -2.73 -34.92
N SER A 204 12.81 -2.78 -33.62
CA SER A 204 13.81 -2.80 -32.57
C SER A 204 13.49 -3.92 -31.59
N LEU A 205 14.48 -4.76 -31.30
CA LEU A 205 14.40 -5.78 -30.26
C LEU A 205 15.14 -5.29 -29.02
N LYS A 206 14.53 -5.48 -27.86
CA LYS A 206 15.04 -5.01 -26.57
C LYS A 206 15.04 -6.15 -25.58
N ALA A 207 16.04 -6.21 -24.72
CA ALA A 207 16.09 -7.12 -23.59
C ALA A 207 16.75 -6.42 -22.41
N SER A 208 16.24 -6.65 -21.22
CA SER A 208 16.85 -6.17 -19.99
C SER A 208 16.76 -7.19 -18.87
N TYR A 209 17.78 -7.18 -18.00
CA TYR A 209 17.76 -7.93 -16.76
C TYR A 209 18.22 -7.05 -15.62
N SER A 210 17.49 -7.06 -14.52
CA SER A 210 17.72 -6.12 -13.41
C SER A 210 17.52 -6.76 -12.05
N LEU A 211 18.22 -6.19 -11.07
CA LEU A 211 17.90 -6.28 -9.65
C LEU A 211 17.47 -4.90 -9.18
N THR A 212 16.22 -4.75 -8.79
CA THR A 212 15.68 -3.55 -8.16
C THR A 212 15.30 -3.83 -6.71
N ALA A 213 15.12 -2.79 -5.93
CA ALA A 213 14.80 -2.91 -4.52
C ALA A 213 13.88 -1.79 -4.04
N ASP A 214 13.06 -2.13 -3.05
CA ASP A 214 12.21 -1.19 -2.33
C ASP A 214 12.43 -1.31 -0.83
N ARG A 215 12.21 -0.22 -0.10
CA ARG A 215 12.32 -0.21 1.37
C ARG A 215 11.11 -0.81 2.07
N GLY A 216 10.10 -1.19 1.32
CA GLY A 216 8.83 -1.62 1.86
C GLY A 216 8.03 -0.48 2.49
N PRO A 217 7.02 -0.76 3.31
CA PRO A 217 6.16 0.23 3.94
C PRO A 217 6.95 1.26 4.75
N SER A 218 6.62 2.53 4.64
CA SER A 218 7.33 3.65 5.29
C SER A 218 7.35 3.58 6.82
N THR A 219 6.45 2.80 7.40
CA THR A 219 6.33 2.58 8.85
C THR A 219 7.30 1.53 9.38
N VAL A 220 8.00 0.80 8.51
CA VAL A 220 8.91 -0.27 8.92
C VAL A 220 10.27 0.30 9.24
N THR A 221 10.63 0.37 10.52
CA THR A 221 11.93 0.83 11.01
C THR A 221 12.37 0.01 12.22
N ASN A 222 12.78 -1.23 11.99
CA ASN A 222 13.11 -2.12 13.10
C ASN A 222 14.61 -2.22 13.39
N SER A 223 15.33 -1.12 13.26
CA SER A 223 16.76 -1.10 13.62
C SER A 223 17.04 -1.11 15.13
N ARG A 224 16.00 -0.90 15.96
CA ARG A 224 16.05 -0.89 17.42
C ARG A 224 14.71 -1.34 17.99
N VAL A 225 14.72 -1.81 19.23
CA VAL A 225 13.49 -2.01 20.00
C VAL A 225 12.81 -0.65 20.20
N VAL A 226 11.54 -0.56 19.93
CA VAL A 226 10.71 0.62 20.23
C VAL A 226 10.03 0.37 21.57
N ILE A 227 10.28 1.25 22.53
CA ILE A 227 9.71 1.18 23.86
C ILE A 227 8.92 2.46 24.11
N ASN A 228 7.67 2.31 24.47
CA ASN A 228 6.79 3.42 24.84
C ASN A 228 6.40 3.35 26.30
N ALA A 229 6.29 4.51 26.92
CA ALA A 229 5.64 4.62 28.22
C ALA A 229 4.13 4.42 28.05
N TYR A 230 3.51 3.70 28.95
CA TYR A 230 2.06 3.52 29.00
C TYR A 230 1.58 3.44 30.45
N THR A 231 0.31 3.75 30.65
CA THR A 231 -0.35 3.57 31.95
C THR A 231 -1.14 2.27 31.88
N PRO A 232 -0.75 1.21 32.66
CA PRO A 232 -1.49 -0.04 32.71
C PRO A 232 -2.91 0.21 33.20
N TRP A 233 -3.87 -0.54 32.69
CA TRP A 233 -5.21 -0.53 33.24
C TRP A 233 -5.21 -1.01 34.69
N ARG A 234 -5.85 -0.25 35.55
CA ARG A 234 -6.06 -0.60 36.98
C ARG A 234 -7.54 -0.41 37.32
N PRO A 235 -8.10 -1.25 38.23
CA PRO A 235 -9.49 -1.10 38.65
C PRO A 235 -9.78 0.24 39.34
N SER A 236 -8.77 0.82 40.00
CA SER A 236 -8.84 2.12 40.65
C SER A 236 -8.01 3.15 39.94
N ALA A 237 -8.61 4.30 39.61
CA ALA A 237 -7.93 5.40 38.95
C ALA A 237 -6.83 6.06 39.81
N GLY A 238 -6.83 5.85 41.12
CA GLY A 238 -5.80 6.34 42.04
C GLY A 238 -4.47 5.57 41.98
N ASP A 239 -4.50 4.34 41.44
CA ASP A 239 -3.34 3.44 41.37
C ASP A 239 -2.60 3.56 40.02
N GLY A 240 -2.70 4.69 39.38
CA GLY A 240 -2.07 4.94 38.08
C GLY A 240 -0.54 4.91 38.13
N GLU A 241 0.03 3.76 37.83
CA GLU A 241 1.46 3.58 37.65
C GLU A 241 1.84 3.78 36.17
N SER A 242 2.98 4.41 35.93
CA SER A 242 3.55 4.42 34.59
C SER A 242 4.40 3.17 34.36
N GLY A 243 4.19 2.50 33.26
CA GLY A 243 4.96 1.35 32.84
C GLY A 243 5.68 1.59 31.50
N LEU A 244 6.58 0.70 31.16
CA LEU A 244 7.21 0.65 29.85
C LEU A 244 6.68 -0.56 29.10
N LYS A 245 6.25 -0.34 27.85
CA LYS A 245 5.79 -1.39 26.95
C LYS A 245 6.69 -1.43 25.73
N ILE A 246 7.10 -2.62 25.35
CA ILE A 246 7.73 -2.83 24.05
C ILE A 246 6.61 -2.68 22.99
N GLU A 247 6.74 -1.73 22.10
CA GLU A 247 5.84 -1.49 20.97
C GLU A 247 6.24 -2.35 19.79
N ASP A 248 7.55 -2.40 19.50
CA ASP A 248 8.07 -3.14 18.36
C ASP A 248 9.44 -3.76 18.70
N LEU A 249 9.64 -4.99 18.25
CA LEU A 249 10.88 -5.75 18.46
C LEU A 249 11.91 -5.37 17.41
N GLU A 250 13.17 -5.34 17.82
CA GLU A 250 14.28 -5.20 16.89
C GLU A 250 14.32 -6.36 15.89
N ASN A 251 14.52 -6.03 14.61
CA ASN A 251 14.95 -6.96 13.60
C ASN A 251 16.21 -6.44 12.89
N SER A 252 17.38 -6.82 13.41
CA SER A 252 18.67 -6.41 12.83
C SER A 252 18.93 -6.95 11.43
N SER A 253 18.17 -7.98 11.02
CA SER A 253 18.26 -8.65 9.71
C SER A 253 17.33 -8.06 8.66
N LEU A 254 16.40 -7.16 9.06
CA LEU A 254 15.45 -6.57 8.15
C LEU A 254 16.18 -5.86 6.99
N THR A 255 15.87 -6.26 5.76
CA THR A 255 16.49 -5.73 4.55
C THR A 255 15.43 -5.28 3.54
N TYR A 256 15.88 -4.71 2.42
CA TYR A 256 15.04 -4.28 1.31
C TYR A 256 14.24 -5.45 0.74
N GLU A 257 13.05 -5.17 0.29
CA GLU A 257 12.33 -6.00 -0.67
C GLU A 257 13.06 -5.94 -2.00
N LYS A 258 13.26 -7.07 -2.65
CA LYS A 258 14.08 -7.18 -3.86
C LYS A 258 13.28 -7.79 -5.00
N LYS A 259 13.63 -7.40 -6.21
CA LYS A 259 12.99 -7.91 -7.41
C LYS A 259 14.03 -8.15 -8.51
N HIS A 260 14.15 -9.38 -8.96
CA HIS A 260 14.74 -9.68 -10.24
C HIS A 260 13.69 -9.59 -11.34
N GLU A 261 14.01 -8.93 -12.43
CA GLU A 261 13.12 -8.80 -13.58
C GLU A 261 13.89 -9.03 -14.89
N LEU A 262 13.39 -9.97 -15.69
CA LEU A 262 13.73 -10.14 -17.10
C LEU A 262 12.60 -9.53 -17.93
N ASN A 263 12.95 -8.62 -18.84
CA ASN A 263 12.02 -8.06 -19.80
C ASN A 263 12.58 -8.28 -21.22
N ILE A 264 11.72 -8.70 -22.16
CA ILE A 264 12.05 -8.87 -23.57
C ILE A 264 10.94 -8.18 -24.36
N GLY A 265 11.33 -7.23 -25.22
CA GLY A 265 10.38 -6.43 -25.98
C GLY A 265 10.72 -6.29 -27.43
N ALA A 266 9.70 -6.04 -28.24
CA ALA A 266 9.81 -5.69 -29.64
C ALA A 266 8.98 -4.45 -29.93
N ASP A 267 9.58 -3.50 -30.64
CA ASP A 267 8.96 -2.27 -31.11
C ASP A 267 8.94 -2.29 -32.64
N MET A 268 7.75 -2.28 -33.22
CA MET A 268 7.51 -2.52 -34.63
C MET A 268 6.67 -1.40 -35.24
N GLY A 269 7.09 -0.91 -36.38
CA GLY A 269 6.35 0.05 -37.18
C GLY A 269 6.08 -0.49 -38.57
N PHE A 270 4.84 -0.42 -39.02
CA PHE A 270 4.43 -0.90 -40.36
C PHE A 270 3.84 0.22 -41.19
N ALA A 271 3.91 0.06 -42.52
CA ALA A 271 3.32 0.97 -43.52
C ALA A 271 3.70 2.44 -43.27
N ASN A 272 5.01 2.75 -43.25
CA ASN A 272 5.58 4.07 -42.92
C ASN A 272 5.13 4.58 -41.55
N ASN A 273 5.18 3.71 -40.52
CA ASN A 273 4.77 3.98 -39.12
C ASN A 273 3.29 4.43 -39.02
N ARG A 274 2.45 3.95 -39.90
CA ARG A 274 1.00 4.11 -39.74
C ARG A 274 0.43 3.17 -38.70
N ILE A 275 1.05 2.02 -38.51
CA ILE A 275 0.74 1.03 -37.46
C ILE A 275 2.00 0.88 -36.63
N ASN A 276 1.91 1.17 -35.34
CA ASN A 276 2.99 0.99 -34.39
C ASN A 276 2.53 -0.03 -33.34
N LEU A 277 3.31 -1.08 -33.16
CA LEU A 277 3.03 -2.18 -32.23
C LEU A 277 4.23 -2.37 -31.32
N VAL A 278 4.00 -2.28 -30.03
CA VAL A 278 4.97 -2.62 -28.97
C VAL A 278 4.45 -3.84 -28.23
N VAL A 279 5.31 -4.83 -28.07
CA VAL A 279 5.01 -6.04 -27.30
C VAL A 279 6.15 -6.25 -26.33
N ASP A 280 5.83 -6.30 -25.05
CA ASP A 280 6.76 -6.58 -23.97
C ASP A 280 6.29 -7.82 -23.19
N TRP A 281 7.19 -8.73 -22.97
CA TRP A 281 7.02 -9.87 -22.06
C TRP A 281 8.00 -9.75 -20.91
N TYR A 282 7.51 -9.99 -19.69
CA TYR A 282 8.35 -9.94 -18.51
C TYR A 282 8.15 -11.13 -17.57
N LYS A 283 9.21 -11.43 -16.83
CA LYS A 283 9.20 -12.37 -15.71
C LYS A 283 9.88 -11.73 -14.52
N ARG A 284 9.17 -11.73 -13.38
CA ARG A 284 9.61 -11.11 -12.13
C ARG A 284 9.69 -12.16 -11.02
N ASN A 285 10.73 -12.06 -10.21
CA ASN A 285 10.85 -12.78 -8.96
C ASN A 285 11.08 -11.79 -7.84
N ASN A 286 10.04 -11.57 -7.02
CA ASN A 286 10.09 -10.70 -5.85
C ASN A 286 10.42 -11.56 -4.64
N PHE A 287 11.42 -11.17 -3.88
CA PHE A 287 11.90 -11.91 -2.72
C PHE A 287 12.28 -10.97 -1.59
N ASP A 288 12.45 -11.51 -0.39
CA ASP A 288 12.63 -10.74 0.82
C ASP A 288 11.46 -9.77 1.09
N LEU A 289 10.22 -10.10 0.67
CA LEU A 289 9.06 -9.26 0.90
C LEU A 289 8.77 -9.16 2.39
N ILE A 290 8.44 -7.93 2.84
CA ILE A 290 8.26 -7.61 4.25
C ILE A 290 6.83 -7.92 4.69
N GLY A 291 6.70 -8.75 5.71
CA GLY A 291 5.43 -9.15 6.30
C GLY A 291 5.52 -9.28 7.83
N ASP A 292 4.43 -9.72 8.43
CA ASP A 292 4.35 -10.01 9.85
C ASP A 292 4.86 -11.43 10.14
N VAL A 293 5.82 -11.54 11.04
CA VAL A 293 6.32 -12.81 11.58
C VAL A 293 5.72 -13.03 12.98
N THR A 294 5.17 -14.19 13.22
CA THR A 294 4.73 -14.59 14.56
C THR A 294 5.96 -14.85 15.44
N THR A 295 5.95 -14.29 16.64
CA THR A 295 7.01 -14.47 17.62
C THR A 295 6.53 -15.40 18.74
N GLN A 296 7.44 -15.79 19.64
CA GLN A 296 7.11 -16.59 20.82
C GLN A 296 6.34 -15.81 21.90
N GLY A 297 5.97 -14.54 21.64
CA GLY A 297 5.21 -13.72 22.57
C GLY A 297 6.01 -13.18 23.76
N ILE A 298 7.33 -13.27 23.75
CA ILE A 298 8.20 -12.70 24.79
C ILE A 298 7.99 -11.17 24.84
N GLY A 299 7.74 -10.65 26.04
CA GLY A 299 7.42 -9.22 26.23
C GLY A 299 6.03 -8.82 25.76
N GLY A 300 5.13 -9.79 25.49
CA GLY A 300 3.75 -9.54 25.03
C GLY A 300 3.64 -9.23 23.53
N ILE A 301 4.74 -9.22 22.78
CA ILE A 301 4.74 -8.96 21.33
C ILE A 301 4.65 -10.29 20.59
N ILE A 302 3.53 -10.51 19.91
CA ILE A 302 3.25 -11.75 19.17
C ILE A 302 3.59 -11.64 17.68
N LYS A 303 3.91 -10.45 17.18
CA LYS A 303 4.27 -10.20 15.79
C LYS A 303 5.44 -9.22 15.69
N LYS A 304 6.29 -9.41 14.71
CA LYS A 304 7.32 -8.43 14.29
C LYS A 304 7.41 -8.37 12.76
N LYS A 305 7.97 -7.31 12.22
CA LYS A 305 8.26 -7.23 10.78
C LYS A 305 9.50 -8.03 10.43
N GLY A 306 9.44 -8.76 9.32
CA GLY A 306 10.53 -9.54 8.77
C GLY A 306 10.39 -9.74 7.27
N ASN A 307 11.47 -10.21 6.62
CA ASN A 307 11.48 -10.58 5.21
C ASN A 307 11.01 -12.04 5.10
N VAL A 308 9.75 -12.28 4.79
CA VAL A 308 9.06 -13.58 5.03
C VAL A 308 8.30 -14.13 3.84
N ALA A 309 8.27 -13.40 2.73
CA ALA A 309 7.50 -13.84 1.59
C ALA A 309 8.28 -13.70 0.28
N GLU A 310 7.91 -14.53 -0.69
CA GLU A 310 8.36 -14.46 -2.06
C GLU A 310 7.18 -14.57 -3.02
N MET A 311 7.26 -13.89 -4.15
CA MET A 311 6.23 -13.90 -5.17
C MET A 311 6.85 -13.94 -6.55
N LYS A 312 6.31 -14.75 -7.43
CA LYS A 312 6.65 -14.78 -8.85
C LYS A 312 5.53 -14.16 -9.66
N SER A 313 5.90 -13.43 -10.70
CA SER A 313 4.92 -12.94 -11.66
C SER A 313 5.50 -12.94 -13.07
N ASN A 314 4.64 -13.14 -14.05
CA ASN A 314 4.95 -12.97 -15.46
C ASN A 314 3.75 -12.31 -16.15
N GLY A 315 4.02 -11.67 -17.26
CA GLY A 315 2.96 -11.00 -18.00
C GLY A 315 3.39 -10.60 -19.39
N ILE A 316 2.41 -10.17 -20.16
CA ILE A 316 2.59 -9.61 -21.49
C ILE A 316 1.86 -8.27 -21.57
N GLU A 317 2.49 -7.31 -22.19
CA GLU A 317 1.94 -5.98 -22.46
C GLU A 317 1.98 -5.70 -23.95
N ILE A 318 0.85 -5.26 -24.50
CA ILE A 318 0.70 -4.95 -25.94
C ILE A 318 0.18 -3.53 -26.04
N SER A 319 0.89 -2.71 -26.83
CA SER A 319 0.44 -1.36 -27.20
C SER A 319 0.41 -1.24 -28.71
N LEU A 320 -0.77 -0.98 -29.23
CA LEU A 320 -1.00 -0.81 -30.67
C LEU A 320 -1.56 0.60 -30.91
N SER A 321 -0.87 1.37 -31.76
CA SER A 321 -1.33 2.68 -32.23
C SER A 321 -1.43 2.68 -33.74
N THR A 322 -2.60 3.05 -34.28
CA THR A 322 -2.84 3.07 -35.71
C THR A 322 -3.34 4.44 -36.20
N LYS A 323 -2.77 4.92 -37.29
CA LYS A 323 -3.24 6.08 -38.03
C LYS A 323 -4.16 5.61 -39.14
N ASN A 324 -5.45 5.41 -38.86
CA ASN A 324 -6.41 4.81 -39.76
C ASN A 324 -6.64 5.69 -41.01
N ILE A 325 -6.93 6.95 -40.75
CA ILE A 325 -7.14 7.95 -41.80
C ILE A 325 -6.33 9.21 -41.50
N LYS A 326 -5.64 9.72 -42.47
CA LYS A 326 -4.96 11.01 -42.37
C LYS A 326 -5.10 11.77 -43.70
N THR A 327 -5.95 12.80 -43.72
CA THR A 327 -6.14 13.73 -44.80
C THR A 327 -5.86 15.15 -44.33
N LYS A 328 -5.93 16.13 -45.23
CA LYS A 328 -5.72 17.55 -44.90
C LYS A 328 -6.69 18.07 -43.82
N ASN A 329 -7.95 17.60 -43.86
CA ASN A 329 -9.03 18.11 -43.01
C ASN A 329 -9.55 17.09 -41.97
N PHE A 330 -9.17 15.82 -42.08
CA PHE A 330 -9.66 14.76 -41.21
C PHE A 330 -8.54 13.79 -40.86
N SER A 331 -8.42 13.44 -39.55
CA SER A 331 -7.59 12.35 -39.11
C SER A 331 -8.35 11.48 -38.08
N TRP A 332 -8.08 10.20 -38.17
CA TRP A 332 -8.57 9.20 -37.21
C TRP A 332 -7.42 8.32 -36.80
N THR A 333 -7.16 8.27 -35.50
CA THR A 333 -6.18 7.38 -34.85
C THR A 333 -6.89 6.48 -33.86
N THR A 334 -6.39 5.25 -33.70
CA THR A 334 -6.85 4.28 -32.71
C THR A 334 -5.67 3.83 -31.87
N ASP A 335 -5.85 3.83 -30.56
CA ASP A 335 -4.88 3.32 -29.58
C ASP A 335 -5.53 2.16 -28.83
N PHE A 336 -4.82 1.04 -28.76
CA PHE A 336 -5.23 -0.15 -28.02
C PHE A 336 -4.10 -0.57 -27.10
N ILE A 337 -4.42 -0.77 -25.82
CA ILE A 337 -3.50 -1.26 -24.80
C ILE A 337 -4.12 -2.50 -24.18
N TYR A 338 -3.32 -3.54 -24.03
CA TYR A 338 -3.69 -4.76 -23.32
C TYR A 338 -2.53 -5.21 -22.46
N SER A 339 -2.84 -5.61 -21.23
CA SER A 339 -1.90 -6.19 -20.28
C SER A 339 -2.53 -7.42 -19.64
N HIS A 340 -1.78 -8.51 -19.63
CA HIS A 340 -2.12 -9.72 -18.88
C HIS A 340 -1.02 -9.98 -17.85
N ILE A 341 -1.39 -10.27 -16.61
CA ILE A 341 -0.49 -10.61 -15.52
C ILE A 341 -0.95 -11.87 -14.82
N HIS A 342 0.00 -12.77 -14.59
CA HIS A 342 -0.14 -13.90 -13.67
C HIS A 342 0.83 -13.71 -12.51
N ASN A 343 0.35 -13.81 -11.29
CA ASN A 343 1.20 -13.76 -10.09
C ASN A 343 0.87 -14.93 -9.15
N GLU A 344 1.87 -15.36 -8.40
CA GLU A 344 1.78 -16.48 -7.46
C GLU A 344 2.73 -16.23 -6.28
N VAL A 345 2.23 -16.41 -5.08
CA VAL A 345 3.03 -16.42 -3.85
C VAL A 345 3.78 -17.73 -3.78
N SER A 346 5.10 -17.70 -3.96
CA SER A 346 5.94 -18.89 -4.00
C SER A 346 6.49 -19.31 -2.63
N LYS A 347 6.42 -18.41 -1.63
CA LYS A 347 6.81 -18.68 -0.24
C LYS A 347 6.09 -17.72 0.69
N LEU A 348 5.58 -18.24 1.82
CA LEU A 348 4.93 -17.43 2.85
C LEU A 348 5.18 -18.03 4.25
N GLU A 349 5.92 -17.34 5.10
CA GLU A 349 6.23 -17.79 6.47
C GLU A 349 5.22 -17.27 7.51
N THR A 350 3.99 -17.01 7.10
CA THR A 350 2.92 -16.51 7.98
C THR A 350 1.80 -17.54 8.06
N SER A 351 1.33 -17.82 9.26
CA SER A 351 0.19 -18.70 9.49
C SER A 351 -1.11 -17.96 9.16
N VAL A 352 -1.90 -18.50 8.25
CA VAL A 352 -3.16 -17.96 7.73
C VAL A 352 -4.34 -18.72 8.33
N ARG A 353 -5.44 -18.04 8.63
CA ARG A 353 -6.66 -18.65 9.17
C ARG A 353 -7.75 -18.72 8.12
N VAL A 354 -8.71 -19.61 8.31
CA VAL A 354 -9.93 -19.69 7.48
C VAL A 354 -10.59 -18.31 7.37
N MET A 355 -10.78 -17.60 8.50
CA MET A 355 -11.43 -16.29 8.47
C MET A 355 -10.72 -15.23 7.63
N ASP A 356 -9.38 -15.30 7.53
CA ASP A 356 -8.59 -14.38 6.72
C ASP A 356 -8.82 -14.67 5.23
N LEU A 357 -8.88 -15.96 4.83
CA LEU A 357 -9.05 -16.39 3.44
C LEU A 357 -10.47 -16.16 2.89
N VAL A 358 -11.49 -16.28 3.75
CA VAL A 358 -12.87 -16.04 3.34
C VAL A 358 -13.29 -14.58 3.43
N ALA A 359 -12.41 -13.68 3.86
CA ALA A 359 -12.68 -12.25 3.87
C ALA A 359 -12.84 -11.70 2.45
N GLY A 360 -13.81 -10.80 2.24
CA GLY A 360 -14.15 -10.27 0.91
C GLY A 360 -13.05 -9.43 0.24
N SER A 361 -12.05 -9.00 1.00
CA SER A 361 -10.86 -8.27 0.50
C SER A 361 -9.83 -9.19 -0.18
N GLY A 362 -9.99 -10.51 -0.06
CA GLY A 362 -8.99 -11.50 -0.42
C GLY A 362 -7.81 -11.50 0.56
N PHE A 363 -7.07 -12.60 0.59
CA PHE A 363 -5.90 -12.76 1.44
C PHE A 363 -4.80 -13.56 0.72
N THR A 364 -3.58 -13.48 1.27
CA THR A 364 -2.39 -14.13 0.69
C THR A 364 -2.26 -15.56 1.21
N LEU A 365 -2.11 -16.52 0.28
CA LEU A 365 -1.82 -17.92 0.58
C LEU A 365 -0.76 -18.42 -0.40
N GLU A 366 0.18 -19.25 0.08
CA GLU A 366 1.21 -19.86 -0.75
C GLU A 366 0.61 -20.74 -1.84
N GLY A 367 1.14 -20.68 -3.07
CA GLY A 367 0.62 -21.35 -4.26
C GLY A 367 -0.51 -20.63 -4.99
N TYR A 368 -0.93 -19.46 -4.51
CA TYR A 368 -2.04 -18.68 -5.08
C TYR A 368 -1.64 -17.22 -5.35
N PRO A 369 -2.44 -16.48 -6.14
CA PRO A 369 -2.29 -15.04 -6.28
C PRO A 369 -2.31 -14.27 -4.95
N VAL A 370 -1.66 -13.12 -4.89
CA VAL A 370 -1.48 -12.32 -3.64
C VAL A 370 -2.79 -12.02 -2.93
N ARG A 371 -3.85 -11.69 -3.66
CA ARG A 371 -5.17 -11.41 -3.11
C ARG A 371 -6.17 -12.44 -3.62
N SER A 372 -6.07 -13.63 -3.05
CA SER A 372 -6.94 -14.76 -3.38
C SER A 372 -8.18 -14.80 -2.52
N LEU A 373 -9.31 -15.06 -3.14
CA LEU A 373 -10.59 -15.25 -2.48
C LEU A 373 -10.91 -16.74 -2.39
N PHE A 374 -11.19 -17.20 -1.19
CA PHE A 374 -11.63 -18.56 -0.93
C PHE A 374 -13.06 -18.56 -0.42
N SER A 375 -13.75 -19.65 -0.67
CA SER A 375 -15.13 -19.86 -0.23
C SER A 375 -15.26 -21.18 0.51
N ILE A 376 -16.12 -21.21 1.50
CA ILE A 376 -16.53 -22.45 2.16
C ILE A 376 -17.57 -23.11 1.25
N PRO A 377 -17.40 -24.38 0.84
CA PRO A 377 -18.35 -25.07 -0.04
C PRO A 377 -19.75 -25.15 0.57
N PHE A 378 -20.72 -24.61 -0.15
CA PHE A 378 -22.12 -24.71 0.20
C PHE A 378 -22.69 -26.08 -0.25
N MET A 379 -23.28 -26.83 0.65
CA MET A 379 -23.74 -28.20 0.44
C MET A 379 -25.28 -28.31 0.31
N GLY A 380 -25.97 -27.17 0.33
CA GLY A 380 -27.42 -27.13 0.23
C GLY A 380 -28.10 -26.64 1.50
N LEU A 381 -29.40 -26.84 1.57
CA LEU A 381 -30.22 -26.55 2.75
C LEU A 381 -30.58 -27.86 3.47
N ASN A 382 -30.61 -27.82 4.79
CA ASN A 382 -31.12 -28.93 5.57
C ASN A 382 -32.66 -28.96 5.60
N GLU A 383 -33.26 -29.93 6.28
CA GLU A 383 -34.72 -30.15 6.36
C GLU A 383 -35.50 -28.93 6.89
N ILE A 384 -34.85 -28.07 7.67
CA ILE A 384 -35.44 -26.84 8.24
C ILE A 384 -35.07 -25.58 7.47
N GLY A 385 -34.46 -25.72 6.28
CA GLY A 385 -34.11 -24.59 5.40
C GLY A 385 -32.86 -23.83 5.79
N LEU A 386 -32.01 -24.32 6.71
CA LEU A 386 -30.75 -23.69 7.06
C LEU A 386 -29.63 -24.13 6.09
N PRO A 387 -28.71 -23.21 5.72
CA PRO A 387 -27.60 -23.55 4.84
C PRO A 387 -26.62 -24.51 5.51
N THR A 388 -26.12 -25.46 4.77
CA THR A 388 -25.11 -26.44 5.20
C THR A 388 -23.83 -26.22 4.40
N PHE A 389 -22.71 -26.46 5.05
CA PHE A 389 -21.37 -26.22 4.53
C PHE A 389 -20.47 -27.41 4.85
N LEU A 390 -19.48 -27.65 3.98
CA LEU A 390 -18.42 -28.60 4.26
C LEU A 390 -17.43 -27.97 5.26
N ASP A 391 -17.16 -28.69 6.35
CA ASP A 391 -16.21 -28.23 7.38
C ASP A 391 -14.79 -28.82 7.17
N GLN A 392 -13.86 -28.46 8.05
CA GLN A 392 -12.47 -28.91 8.02
C GLN A 392 -12.27 -30.40 8.28
N ASN A 393 -13.26 -31.11 8.77
CA ASN A 393 -13.24 -32.56 9.03
C ASN A 393 -13.82 -33.35 7.86
N GLY A 394 -14.45 -32.65 6.89
CA GLY A 394 -15.18 -33.27 5.80
C GLY A 394 -16.65 -33.56 6.12
N ASP A 395 -17.16 -33.05 7.22
CA ASP A 395 -18.53 -33.19 7.64
C ASP A 395 -19.41 -32.06 7.08
N VAL A 396 -20.68 -32.38 6.78
CA VAL A 396 -21.66 -31.38 6.32
C VAL A 396 -22.48 -30.89 7.50
N SER A 397 -22.30 -29.63 7.86
CA SER A 397 -22.98 -29.07 9.02
C SER A 397 -23.40 -27.61 8.83
N THR A 398 -24.27 -27.10 9.71
CA THR A 398 -24.66 -25.67 9.73
C THR A 398 -23.76 -24.83 10.59
N THR A 399 -22.97 -25.42 11.51
CA THR A 399 -22.22 -24.71 12.57
C THR A 399 -20.81 -25.22 12.83
N GLY A 400 -20.34 -26.28 12.15
CA GLY A 400 -19.09 -26.99 12.44
C GLY A 400 -17.80 -26.28 12.02
N ILE A 401 -17.88 -25.13 11.34
CA ILE A 401 -16.72 -24.47 10.73
C ILE A 401 -15.89 -23.76 11.80
N ASN A 402 -14.63 -24.17 11.90
CA ASN A 402 -13.64 -23.48 12.73
C ASN A 402 -12.95 -22.34 11.95
N PHE A 403 -13.41 -21.12 12.11
CA PHE A 403 -12.82 -19.93 11.47
C PHE A 403 -11.39 -19.59 11.94
N GLN A 404 -10.92 -20.17 13.05
CA GLN A 404 -9.55 -20.03 13.55
C GLN A 404 -8.61 -21.14 13.05
N GLU A 405 -9.13 -22.12 12.28
CA GLU A 405 -8.36 -23.22 11.71
C GLU A 405 -7.23 -22.67 10.82
N ARG A 406 -6.05 -23.30 10.92
CA ARG A 406 -4.81 -22.89 10.24
C ARG A 406 -4.08 -24.03 9.54
N GLU A 407 -4.28 -25.27 9.98
CA GLU A 407 -3.53 -26.42 9.50
C GLU A 407 -4.29 -27.11 8.36
N ASN A 408 -5.59 -27.32 8.50
CA ASN A 408 -6.41 -27.94 7.52
C ASN A 408 -7.26 -26.91 6.75
N LEU A 409 -6.67 -26.32 5.70
CA LEU A 409 -7.33 -25.35 4.82
C LEU A 409 -7.84 -25.97 3.51
N SER A 410 -7.62 -27.28 3.30
CA SER A 410 -7.88 -27.97 2.03
C SER A 410 -9.36 -28.09 1.67
N PHE A 411 -10.27 -27.94 2.63
CA PHE A 411 -11.72 -27.93 2.39
C PHE A 411 -12.21 -26.63 1.73
N LEU A 412 -11.41 -25.56 1.77
CA LEU A 412 -11.77 -24.30 1.15
C LEU A 412 -11.63 -24.37 -0.37
N GLN A 413 -12.61 -23.83 -1.06
CA GLN A 413 -12.58 -23.73 -2.52
C GLN A 413 -11.96 -22.39 -2.94
N TYR A 414 -10.92 -22.44 -3.77
CA TYR A 414 -10.37 -21.26 -4.42
C TYR A 414 -11.38 -20.69 -5.40
N SER A 415 -11.75 -19.42 -5.23
CA SER A 415 -12.76 -18.72 -6.03
C SER A 415 -12.16 -17.81 -7.10
N GLY A 416 -10.92 -17.40 -6.95
CA GLY A 416 -10.22 -16.54 -7.91
C GLY A 416 -9.45 -15.41 -7.26
N SER A 417 -8.74 -14.65 -8.09
CA SER A 417 -8.05 -13.41 -7.68
C SER A 417 -9.05 -12.26 -7.52
N VAL A 418 -8.87 -11.44 -6.49
CA VAL A 418 -9.61 -10.17 -6.33
C VAL A 418 -9.07 -9.10 -7.27
N ASP A 419 -7.77 -9.17 -7.61
CA ASP A 419 -7.16 -8.25 -8.55
C ASP A 419 -7.36 -8.73 -10.00
N PRO A 420 -7.68 -7.83 -10.94
CA PRO A 420 -7.81 -8.17 -12.34
C PRO A 420 -6.52 -8.78 -12.90
N THR A 421 -6.64 -9.84 -13.70
CA THR A 421 -5.52 -10.43 -14.43
C THR A 421 -5.34 -9.80 -15.79
N ASP A 422 -6.40 -9.23 -16.36
CA ASP A 422 -6.46 -8.66 -17.69
C ASP A 422 -6.98 -7.23 -17.61
N MET A 423 -6.25 -6.28 -18.19
CA MET A 423 -6.64 -4.89 -18.20
C MET A 423 -6.16 -4.18 -19.44
N GLY A 424 -6.83 -3.10 -19.79
CA GLY A 424 -6.41 -2.30 -20.92
C GLY A 424 -7.32 -1.15 -21.24
N SER A 425 -7.08 -0.59 -22.43
CA SER A 425 -7.88 0.51 -22.95
C SER A 425 -8.00 0.44 -24.45
N PHE A 426 -9.10 0.97 -24.95
CA PHE A 426 -9.36 1.17 -26.37
C PHE A 426 -9.76 2.62 -26.58
N GLY A 427 -8.95 3.35 -27.36
CA GLY A 427 -9.12 4.77 -27.60
C GLY A 427 -9.26 5.09 -29.08
N ASN A 428 -10.11 6.04 -29.42
CA ASN A 428 -10.21 6.62 -30.76
C ASN A 428 -10.13 8.13 -30.66
N VAL A 429 -9.31 8.71 -31.52
CA VAL A 429 -9.17 10.16 -31.66
C VAL A 429 -9.55 10.56 -33.08
N PHE A 430 -10.61 11.33 -33.17
CA PHE A 430 -11.08 11.93 -34.43
C PHE A 430 -10.78 13.42 -34.44
N GLN A 431 -10.16 13.89 -35.46
CA GLN A 431 -9.89 15.32 -35.66
C GLN A 431 -10.44 15.76 -37.03
N TRP A 432 -11.31 16.74 -37.02
CA TRP A 432 -11.88 17.31 -38.22
C TRP A 432 -11.77 18.83 -38.16
N LYS A 433 -10.95 19.40 -39.08
CA LYS A 433 -10.63 20.82 -39.08
C LYS A 433 -10.12 21.29 -37.71
N GLY A 434 -10.87 22.09 -36.96
CA GLY A 434 -10.54 22.57 -35.62
C GLY A 434 -11.17 21.77 -34.47
N LEU A 435 -11.99 20.75 -34.75
CA LEU A 435 -12.67 19.95 -33.76
C LEU A 435 -11.88 18.67 -33.48
N LYS A 436 -11.76 18.30 -32.18
CA LYS A 436 -11.12 17.05 -31.73
C LYS A 436 -12.08 16.31 -30.79
N LEU A 437 -12.39 15.06 -31.13
CA LEU A 437 -13.18 14.14 -30.32
C LEU A 437 -12.29 12.98 -29.88
N ASN A 438 -12.19 12.76 -28.57
CA ASN A 438 -11.51 11.62 -27.96
C ASN A 438 -12.55 10.73 -27.31
N VAL A 439 -12.53 9.43 -27.64
CA VAL A 439 -13.37 8.41 -27.03
C VAL A 439 -12.45 7.34 -26.48
N PHE A 440 -12.42 7.19 -25.15
CA PHE A 440 -11.59 6.20 -24.46
C PHE A 440 -12.47 5.29 -23.62
N ILE A 441 -12.23 3.98 -23.73
CA ILE A 441 -12.87 2.93 -22.95
C ILE A 441 -11.74 2.18 -22.23
N THR A 442 -11.81 2.09 -20.91
CA THR A 442 -10.94 1.25 -20.10
C THR A 442 -11.69 -0.01 -19.70
N TYR A 443 -11.00 -1.13 -19.61
CA TYR A 443 -11.57 -2.39 -19.20
C TYR A 443 -10.62 -3.15 -18.28
N SER A 444 -11.20 -3.95 -17.39
CA SER A 444 -10.48 -4.91 -16.55
C SER A 444 -11.38 -6.12 -16.29
N PHE A 445 -10.80 -7.32 -16.30
CA PHE A 445 -11.52 -8.56 -16.06
C PHE A 445 -10.58 -9.66 -15.53
N GLY A 446 -11.12 -10.86 -15.29
CA GLY A 446 -10.36 -11.97 -14.72
C GLY A 446 -10.27 -11.93 -13.19
N ASN A 447 -10.95 -10.98 -12.56
CA ASN A 447 -11.07 -10.92 -11.11
C ASN A 447 -12.43 -11.42 -10.62
N VAL A 448 -12.48 -11.73 -9.34
CA VAL A 448 -13.71 -12.11 -8.64
C VAL A 448 -13.99 -11.15 -7.50
N VAL A 449 -15.26 -10.99 -7.16
CA VAL A 449 -15.70 -10.14 -6.05
C VAL A 449 -16.71 -10.93 -5.22
N ARG A 450 -16.61 -10.82 -3.91
CA ARG A 450 -17.63 -11.35 -3.02
C ARG A 450 -18.80 -10.38 -3.00
N LEU A 451 -19.95 -10.87 -3.43
CA LEU A 451 -21.17 -10.07 -3.36
C LEU A 451 -21.58 -9.84 -1.90
N ASN A 452 -22.11 -8.66 -1.62
CA ASN A 452 -22.67 -8.39 -0.32
C ASN A 452 -23.85 -9.34 -0.05
N PRO A 453 -24.04 -9.81 1.19
CA PRO A 453 -25.20 -10.62 1.53
C PRO A 453 -26.47 -9.84 1.23
N VAL A 454 -27.47 -10.54 0.66
CA VAL A 454 -28.78 -9.99 0.36
C VAL A 454 -29.55 -9.64 1.64
N PHE A 455 -29.16 -10.26 2.76
CA PHE A 455 -29.84 -10.12 4.03
C PHE A 455 -29.25 -8.97 4.87
N LYS A 456 -30.15 -8.12 5.39
CA LYS A 456 -29.94 -7.23 6.53
C LYS A 456 -30.95 -7.57 7.62
N SER A 457 -30.63 -7.28 8.87
CA SER A 457 -31.53 -7.51 10.00
C SER A 457 -32.85 -6.75 9.89
N TYR A 458 -32.83 -5.60 9.21
CA TYR A 458 -34.02 -4.84 8.84
C TYR A 458 -33.75 -3.97 7.60
N TYR A 459 -34.80 -3.62 6.89
CA TYR A 459 -34.80 -2.63 5.81
C TYR A 459 -35.76 -1.50 6.19
N SER A 460 -35.31 -0.26 6.02
CA SER A 460 -36.16 0.95 6.16
C SER A 460 -36.63 1.41 4.79
N ASP A 461 -37.63 2.27 4.74
CA ASP A 461 -38.14 2.87 3.49
C ASP A 461 -37.08 3.70 2.74
N LEU A 462 -35.99 4.10 3.44
CA LEU A 462 -34.87 4.82 2.88
C LEU A 462 -33.74 3.88 2.37
N THR A 463 -33.89 2.58 2.55
CA THR A 463 -32.86 1.59 2.18
C THR A 463 -33.32 0.76 1.00
N ALA A 464 -32.62 0.87 -0.14
CA ALA A 464 -32.90 0.04 -1.30
C ALA A 464 -32.67 -1.46 -0.97
N MET A 465 -33.66 -2.27 -1.26
CA MET A 465 -33.59 -3.72 -1.12
C MET A 465 -32.94 -4.33 -2.37
N PRO A 466 -31.95 -5.24 -2.24
CA PRO A 466 -31.35 -5.91 -3.39
C PRO A 466 -32.41 -6.67 -4.21
N ARG A 467 -32.25 -6.67 -5.54
CA ARG A 467 -33.19 -7.33 -6.46
C ARG A 467 -33.28 -8.83 -6.21
N GLU A 468 -32.17 -9.44 -5.81
CA GLU A 468 -32.02 -10.87 -5.49
C GLU A 468 -32.93 -11.30 -4.32
N PHE A 469 -33.36 -10.35 -3.48
CA PHE A 469 -34.29 -10.63 -2.38
C PHE A 469 -35.64 -11.20 -2.83
N LYS A 470 -36.00 -11.04 -4.11
CA LYS A 470 -37.16 -11.68 -4.73
C LYS A 470 -37.07 -13.20 -4.72
N ASN A 471 -35.84 -13.71 -4.77
CA ASN A 471 -35.57 -15.17 -4.83
C ASN A 471 -35.37 -15.78 -3.44
N ARG A 472 -35.65 -15.01 -2.36
CA ARG A 472 -35.55 -15.58 -1.00
C ARG A 472 -36.52 -16.73 -0.82
N TRP A 473 -36.10 -17.70 -0.01
CA TRP A 473 -36.98 -18.74 0.43
C TRP A 473 -38.12 -18.14 1.27
N MET A 474 -39.34 -18.54 1.00
CA MET A 474 -40.53 -18.15 1.75
C MET A 474 -41.21 -19.44 2.23
N VAL A 475 -41.58 -19.47 3.50
CA VAL A 475 -42.37 -20.54 4.11
C VAL A 475 -43.79 -20.48 3.58
#